data_0d773465edaf704b1d82712de09fff1a
#
_entry.id   0d773465edaf704b1d82712de09fff1a
#
_cell.length_a   1.000
_cell.length_b   1.000
_cell.length_c   1.000
_cell.angle_alpha   90.00
_cell.angle_beta   90.00
_cell.angle_gamma   90.00
#
_symmetry.space_group_name_H-M   'P 1'
#
loop_
_entity.id
_entity.type
_entity.pdbx_description
1 polymer ?
#
loop_
_entity_poly.entity_id
_entity_poly.type
_entity_poly.pdbx_seq_one_letter_code
_entity_poly.pdbx_strand_id
1 'polypeptide(L)'
;MNIKNIPWSVVVCAGIIVLGCIQTSLACITFNLGEGTNVVYGRNFDWSVDLGAVIVNPRHVRKTAFVLPPSTPVRWTSRYGSVTFNQFSREIPVGGMNEEGLVIESLVSLAEYASRDGRHAITEFQWIQYQLDMCRSVKEVIASDKDIRIDHYALSIHYFITDRFGQSAVIEFIGGRMVARTADTLPIRVLANSSYDEDLTMFRRLGPKKNDLGAMSRFSCAAQLSGHFPGRTNVVLYAFNTLDAVAQQDYTKWQIVYDIAPRRIFFRSLRSHGIKTIDLAWFNFSQIRNWSILDINTDGNGETRSLFRPYTPDVNSRLIDDCLAAIKKSGIPMAIQPEHGEFIRTVVEKCQPESTTEK
;
A
#
# COMPACT_ATOMS: atom_id res chain seq x y z
N MET A 1 -60.07 0.60 3.28
CA MET A 1 -59.09 0.44 4.37
C MET A 1 -58.19 1.68 4.37
N ASN A 2 -58.29 2.52 5.38
CA ASN A 2 -57.78 3.90 5.39
C ASN A 2 -56.28 3.93 5.81
N ILE A 3 -55.40 4.41 4.92
CA ILE A 3 -53.95 4.48 5.08
C ILE A 3 -53.51 5.74 5.87
N LYS A 4 -54.29 6.22 6.83
CA LYS A 4 -54.04 7.54 7.46
C LYS A 4 -53.45 7.49 8.87
N ASN A 5 -53.01 6.37 9.41
CA ASN A 5 -52.44 6.33 10.77
C ASN A 5 -51.23 5.37 10.89
N ILE A 6 -50.14 5.63 10.15
CA ILE A 6 -48.83 5.05 10.48
C ILE A 6 -48.03 6.15 11.20
N PRO A 7 -47.63 5.97 12.44
CA PRO A 7 -46.87 6.99 13.17
C PRO A 7 -45.50 7.17 12.54
N TRP A 8 -45.09 8.42 12.39
CA TRP A 8 -43.83 8.85 11.77
C TRP A 8 -42.58 8.20 12.36
N SER A 9 -42.65 7.71 13.59
CA SER A 9 -41.59 6.97 14.28
C SER A 9 -41.24 5.63 13.63
N VAL A 10 -42.17 4.95 12.96
CA VAL A 10 -41.95 3.65 12.29
C VAL A 10 -41.31 3.86 10.91
N VAL A 11 -41.60 4.98 10.24
CA VAL A 11 -40.99 5.30 8.94
C VAL A 11 -39.54 5.71 9.08
N VAL A 12 -39.18 6.39 10.19
CA VAL A 12 -37.77 6.79 10.46
C VAL A 12 -36.91 5.61 10.84
N CYS A 13 -37.43 4.62 11.59
CA CYS A 13 -36.67 3.39 11.92
C CYS A 13 -36.44 2.47 10.71
N ALA A 14 -37.39 2.41 9.77
CA ALA A 14 -37.24 1.59 8.54
C ALA A 14 -36.24 2.26 7.55
N GLY A 15 -36.14 3.59 7.53
CA GLY A 15 -35.19 4.34 6.71
C GLY A 15 -33.74 4.23 7.19
N ILE A 16 -33.54 4.08 8.50
CA ILE A 16 -32.20 3.98 9.12
C ILE A 16 -31.60 2.55 8.96
N ILE A 17 -32.45 1.53 8.88
CA ILE A 17 -32.00 0.13 8.72
C ILE A 17 -31.55 -0.17 7.27
N VAL A 18 -32.00 0.57 6.27
CA VAL A 18 -31.64 0.36 4.86
C VAL A 18 -30.34 1.11 4.46
N LEU A 19 -29.94 2.14 5.21
CA LEU A 19 -28.67 2.87 4.98
C LEU A 19 -27.44 2.24 5.68
N GLY A 20 -27.64 1.18 6.43
CA GLY A 20 -26.56 0.50 7.19
C GLY A 20 -25.83 -0.63 6.48
N CYS A 21 -26.16 -0.99 5.25
CA CYS A 21 -25.68 -2.23 4.60
C CYS A 21 -25.04 -2.08 3.21
N ILE A 22 -24.53 -0.91 2.86
CA ILE A 22 -23.62 -0.77 1.70
C ILE A 22 -22.33 -0.09 2.16
N GLN A 23 -21.67 -0.64 3.15
CA GLN A 23 -20.22 -0.57 3.20
C GLN A 23 -19.71 -1.68 2.28
N THR A 24 -19.53 -1.37 0.99
CA THR A 24 -18.59 -2.09 0.16
C THR A 24 -17.24 -1.92 0.87
N SER A 25 -16.85 -2.93 1.62
CA SER A 25 -15.61 -2.92 2.40
C SER A 25 -14.45 -2.84 1.40
N LEU A 26 -13.91 -1.65 1.23
CA LEU A 26 -12.59 -1.41 0.62
C LEU A 26 -11.58 -2.11 1.53
N ALA A 27 -11.32 -3.38 1.32
CA ALA A 27 -10.60 -4.18 2.31
C ALA A 27 -9.36 -4.81 1.71
N CYS A 28 -8.26 -4.08 1.66
CA CYS A 28 -6.93 -4.64 1.44
C CYS A 28 -6.56 -5.63 2.57
N ILE A 29 -5.54 -6.45 2.33
CA ILE A 29 -4.93 -7.26 3.38
C ILE A 29 -3.46 -7.49 3.11
N THR A 30 -2.66 -7.52 4.17
CA THR A 30 -1.24 -7.85 4.14
C THR A 30 -0.90 -8.82 5.25
N PHE A 31 0.13 -9.62 5.04
CA PHE A 31 0.63 -10.55 6.06
C PHE A 31 2.11 -10.90 5.82
N ASN A 32 2.77 -11.41 6.86
CA ASN A 32 4.09 -12.02 6.76
C ASN A 32 4.03 -13.52 7.02
N LEU A 33 4.84 -14.27 6.25
CA LEU A 33 5.16 -15.68 6.47
C LEU A 33 6.64 -15.82 6.85
N GLY A 34 6.95 -16.83 7.64
CA GLY A 34 8.32 -17.11 8.06
C GLY A 34 8.79 -16.26 9.24
N GLU A 35 10.04 -16.45 9.62
CA GLU A 35 10.66 -15.82 10.80
C GLU A 35 12.09 -15.37 10.52
N GLY A 36 12.61 -14.50 11.39
CA GLY A 36 13.95 -13.96 11.28
C GLY A 36 14.16 -13.28 9.93
N THR A 37 15.27 -13.59 9.25
CA THR A 37 15.60 -13.01 7.94
C THR A 37 14.89 -13.67 6.76
N ASN A 38 14.20 -14.81 6.98
CA ASN A 38 13.49 -15.55 5.92
C ASN A 38 12.01 -15.19 5.90
N VAL A 39 11.72 -13.92 5.82
CA VAL A 39 10.34 -13.40 5.79
C VAL A 39 9.89 -13.13 4.37
N VAL A 40 8.69 -13.62 4.05
CA VAL A 40 7.95 -13.31 2.83
C VAL A 40 6.72 -12.50 3.21
N TYR A 41 6.50 -11.42 2.50
CA TYR A 41 5.39 -10.49 2.71
C TYR A 41 4.37 -10.65 1.58
N GLY A 42 3.09 -10.82 1.91
CA GLY A 42 1.99 -10.94 0.96
C GLY A 42 1.01 -9.77 1.04
N ARG A 43 0.47 -9.36 -0.12
CA ARG A 43 -0.49 -8.26 -0.25
C ARG A 43 -1.58 -8.55 -1.26
N ASN A 44 -2.87 -8.38 -0.89
CA ASN A 44 -3.97 -8.13 -1.82
C ASN A 44 -4.27 -6.64 -1.88
N PHE A 45 -4.18 -6.06 -3.07
CA PHE A 45 -4.64 -4.72 -3.36
C PHE A 45 -6.10 -4.80 -3.84
N ASP A 46 -7.02 -4.45 -2.96
CA ASP A 46 -8.45 -4.48 -3.22
C ASP A 46 -8.93 -3.06 -3.50
N TRP A 47 -9.42 -2.86 -4.72
CA TRP A 47 -9.79 -1.53 -5.19
C TRP A 47 -10.82 -1.59 -6.33
N SER A 48 -11.40 -0.45 -6.67
CA SER A 48 -12.36 -0.35 -7.78
C SER A 48 -11.71 -0.34 -9.16
N VAL A 49 -10.47 0.14 -9.26
CA VAL A 49 -9.73 0.30 -10.51
C VAL A 49 -8.50 -0.58 -10.50
N ASP A 50 -8.29 -1.31 -11.58
CA ASP A 50 -7.20 -2.26 -11.76
C ASP A 50 -6.00 -1.70 -12.54
N LEU A 51 -6.10 -0.46 -13.04
CA LEU A 51 -5.00 0.23 -13.70
C LEU A 51 -3.89 0.58 -12.71
N GLY A 52 -2.66 0.53 -13.18
CA GLY A 52 -1.49 0.89 -12.39
C GLY A 52 -0.20 0.49 -13.06
N ALA A 53 0.90 0.84 -12.42
CA ALA A 53 2.23 0.59 -12.94
C ALA A 53 3.20 0.12 -11.84
N VAL A 54 4.15 -0.70 -12.25
CA VAL A 54 5.35 -1.02 -11.49
C VAL A 54 6.45 -0.07 -11.93
N ILE A 55 7.06 0.64 -10.99
CA ILE A 55 8.04 1.69 -11.27
C ILE A 55 9.36 1.36 -10.59
N VAL A 56 10.45 1.42 -11.36
CA VAL A 56 11.82 1.36 -10.85
C VAL A 56 12.29 2.78 -10.58
N ASN A 57 12.58 3.09 -9.32
CA ASN A 57 12.98 4.41 -8.86
C ASN A 57 14.49 4.46 -8.65
N PRO A 58 15.21 5.42 -9.26
CA PRO A 58 16.65 5.57 -9.10
C PRO A 58 17.05 6.19 -7.75
N ARG A 59 18.34 6.06 -7.40
CA ARG A 59 19.00 6.85 -6.35
C ARG A 59 19.28 8.28 -6.82
N HIS A 60 19.66 9.14 -5.89
CA HIS A 60 20.15 10.49 -6.13
C HIS A 60 19.15 11.40 -6.84
N VAL A 61 17.86 11.20 -6.56
CA VAL A 61 16.79 12.07 -7.02
C VAL A 61 16.49 13.10 -5.94
N ARG A 62 16.58 14.38 -6.27
CA ARG A 62 16.10 15.46 -5.39
C ARG A 62 14.61 15.56 -5.47
N LYS A 63 13.97 15.53 -4.32
CA LYS A 63 12.52 15.50 -4.20
C LYS A 63 12.04 16.55 -3.20
N THR A 64 10.87 17.11 -3.48
CA THR A 64 10.16 18.00 -2.58
C THR A 64 8.74 17.49 -2.43
N ALA A 65 8.28 17.30 -1.21
CA ALA A 65 6.91 16.89 -0.94
C ALA A 65 5.92 17.94 -1.46
N PHE A 66 4.79 17.45 -1.94
CA PHE A 66 3.64 18.32 -2.17
C PHE A 66 2.89 18.50 -0.85
N VAL A 67 2.73 19.72 -0.42
CA VAL A 67 1.85 20.09 0.68
C VAL A 67 1.28 21.48 0.41
N LEU A 68 0.10 21.75 0.96
CA LEU A 68 -0.54 23.07 0.82
C LEU A 68 0.01 24.05 1.87
N PRO A 69 0.14 25.33 1.51
CA PRO A 69 0.46 26.37 2.48
C PRO A 69 -0.56 26.36 3.63
N PRO A 70 -0.11 26.68 4.83
CA PRO A 70 1.20 27.12 5.25
C PRO A 70 2.12 25.99 5.79
N SER A 71 1.90 24.72 5.41
CA SER A 71 2.79 23.62 5.77
C SER A 71 4.13 23.73 5.05
N THR A 72 5.22 23.39 5.75
CA THR A 72 6.57 23.37 5.19
C THR A 72 6.85 21.97 4.60
N PRO A 73 7.12 21.84 3.29
CA PRO A 73 7.35 20.54 2.67
C PRO A 73 8.66 19.89 3.11
N VAL A 74 8.66 18.57 3.25
CA VAL A 74 9.89 17.76 3.33
C VAL A 74 10.66 17.90 2.02
N ARG A 75 11.99 18.00 2.12
CA ARG A 75 12.93 17.94 0.99
C ARG A 75 13.96 16.87 1.26
N TRP A 76 14.22 16.03 0.29
CA TRP A 76 15.21 14.95 0.44
C TRP A 76 15.89 14.60 -0.89
N THR A 77 16.96 13.86 -0.81
CA THR A 77 17.61 13.20 -1.95
C THR A 77 17.58 11.71 -1.69
N SER A 78 17.03 10.91 -2.62
CA SER A 78 16.90 9.46 -2.44
C SER A 78 18.28 8.80 -2.25
N ARG A 79 18.43 8.08 -1.15
CA ARG A 79 19.62 7.26 -0.82
C ARG A 79 19.56 5.90 -1.46
N TYR A 80 18.36 5.34 -1.55
CA TYR A 80 18.09 3.99 -2.03
C TYR A 80 17.22 4.03 -3.27
N GLY A 81 17.47 3.08 -4.19
CA GLY A 81 16.55 2.79 -5.26
C GLY A 81 15.46 1.84 -4.79
N SER A 82 14.35 1.81 -5.49
CA SER A 82 13.20 0.98 -5.12
C SER A 82 12.41 0.51 -6.34
N VAL A 83 11.60 -0.53 -6.12
CA VAL A 83 10.53 -0.93 -7.04
C VAL A 83 9.22 -0.71 -6.31
N THR A 84 8.34 0.09 -6.92
CA THR A 84 7.07 0.50 -6.32
C THR A 84 5.88 0.14 -7.20
N PHE A 85 4.73 -0.08 -6.56
CA PHE A 85 3.43 -0.28 -7.20
C PHE A 85 2.63 1.01 -7.06
N ASN A 86 2.24 1.57 -8.20
CA ASN A 86 1.64 2.90 -8.27
C ASN A 86 0.34 2.84 -9.06
N GLN A 87 -0.73 3.36 -8.51
CA GLN A 87 -2.00 3.40 -9.23
C GLN A 87 -2.07 4.58 -10.20
N PHE A 88 -1.63 5.77 -9.79
CA PHE A 88 -1.79 6.98 -10.59
C PHE A 88 -0.50 7.44 -11.25
N SER A 89 0.57 7.53 -10.48
CA SER A 89 1.79 8.22 -10.90
C SER A 89 2.98 7.73 -10.09
N ARG A 90 4.19 7.97 -10.61
CA ARG A 90 5.38 7.85 -9.77
C ARG A 90 5.32 8.82 -8.59
N GLU A 91 6.12 8.58 -7.55
CA GLU A 91 6.22 9.36 -6.31
C GLU A 91 5.03 9.27 -5.34
N ILE A 92 3.95 8.60 -5.73
CA ILE A 92 2.78 8.33 -4.89
C ILE A 92 2.41 6.83 -4.94
N PRO A 93 3.34 5.95 -4.51
CA PRO A 93 3.11 4.51 -4.50
C PRO A 93 2.06 4.10 -3.48
N VAL A 94 1.37 3.00 -3.75
CA VAL A 94 0.55 2.31 -2.75
C VAL A 94 1.36 1.33 -1.91
N GLY A 95 2.54 0.93 -2.41
CA GLY A 95 3.52 0.10 -1.72
C GLY A 95 4.76 -0.19 -2.56
N GLY A 96 5.70 -0.95 -2.01
CA GLY A 96 6.92 -1.33 -2.71
C GLY A 96 8.03 -1.87 -1.82
N MET A 97 9.17 -2.19 -2.45
CA MET A 97 10.39 -2.64 -1.79
C MET A 97 11.59 -1.85 -2.29
N ASN A 98 12.47 -1.42 -1.38
CA ASN A 98 13.74 -0.81 -1.77
C ASN A 98 14.87 -1.85 -1.85
N GLU A 99 15.99 -1.44 -2.40
CA GLU A 99 17.17 -2.30 -2.60
C GLU A 99 17.82 -2.79 -1.31
N GLU A 100 17.48 -2.19 -0.16
CA GLU A 100 17.90 -2.67 1.16
C GLU A 100 16.93 -3.72 1.74
N GLY A 101 15.81 -4.03 1.04
CA GLY A 101 14.83 -5.00 1.49
C GLY A 101 13.83 -4.46 2.51
N LEU A 102 13.64 -3.15 2.57
CA LEU A 102 12.52 -2.55 3.29
C LEU A 102 11.28 -2.61 2.41
N VAL A 103 10.21 -3.24 2.92
CA VAL A 103 8.89 -3.33 2.29
C VAL A 103 7.92 -2.44 3.05
N ILE A 104 7.13 -1.67 2.34
CA ILE A 104 6.04 -0.86 2.89
C ILE A 104 4.81 -1.02 2.02
N GLU A 105 3.66 -1.27 2.66
CA GLU A 105 2.36 -1.31 2.01
C GLU A 105 1.36 -0.48 2.79
N SER A 106 0.48 0.20 2.07
CA SER A 106 -0.59 1.03 2.64
C SER A 106 -1.95 0.35 2.52
N LEU A 107 -2.79 0.53 3.53
CA LEU A 107 -4.19 0.09 3.52
C LEU A 107 -5.06 1.27 3.96
N VAL A 108 -6.24 1.39 3.35
CA VAL A 108 -7.22 2.39 3.79
C VAL A 108 -7.66 2.07 5.21
N SER A 109 -7.68 3.06 6.09
CA SER A 109 -8.07 2.94 7.49
C SER A 109 -8.59 4.27 8.02
N LEU A 110 -9.04 4.30 9.26
CA LEU A 110 -9.32 5.54 9.97
C LEU A 110 -8.03 6.05 10.60
N ALA A 111 -7.44 7.11 10.04
CA ALA A 111 -6.22 7.71 10.56
C ALA A 111 -6.51 9.15 11.04
N GLU A 112 -6.02 9.47 12.22
CA GLU A 112 -6.06 10.81 12.80
C GLU A 112 -4.65 11.40 12.77
N TYR A 113 -4.32 12.08 11.67
CA TYR A 113 -2.99 12.66 11.49
C TYR A 113 -2.75 13.87 12.40
N ALA A 114 -1.49 14.15 12.70
CA ALA A 114 -1.11 15.29 13.51
C ALA A 114 -1.50 16.61 12.85
N SER A 115 -2.02 17.54 13.65
CA SER A 115 -2.11 18.93 13.27
C SER A 115 -0.69 19.50 13.10
N ARG A 116 -0.58 20.71 12.53
CA ARG A 116 0.72 21.38 12.34
C ARG A 116 1.43 21.59 13.67
N ASP A 117 2.64 21.06 13.80
CA ASP A 117 3.42 21.07 15.03
C ASP A 117 4.90 21.46 14.83
N GLY A 118 5.23 22.09 13.70
CA GLY A 118 6.60 22.51 13.37
C GLY A 118 7.42 21.47 12.61
N ARG A 119 7.03 20.20 12.57
CA ARG A 119 7.67 19.19 11.71
C ARG A 119 7.43 19.51 10.23
N HIS A 120 8.33 19.06 9.37
CA HIS A 120 8.12 19.12 7.93
C HIS A 120 6.99 18.19 7.51
N ALA A 121 6.25 18.60 6.50
CA ALA A 121 5.04 17.91 6.08
C ALA A 121 5.24 17.13 4.77
N ILE A 122 4.55 16.02 4.67
CA ILE A 122 4.51 15.15 3.48
C ILE A 122 3.11 14.54 3.36
N THR A 123 2.61 14.26 2.15
CA THR A 123 1.33 13.56 2.00
C THR A 123 1.47 12.07 2.27
N GLU A 124 0.36 11.40 2.56
CA GLU A 124 0.31 10.00 3.00
C GLU A 124 0.96 9.02 2.02
N PHE A 125 0.78 9.18 0.71
CA PHE A 125 1.41 8.31 -0.30
C PHE A 125 2.87 8.68 -0.56
N GLN A 126 3.21 9.97 -0.56
CA GLN A 126 4.61 10.39 -0.66
C GLN A 126 5.44 9.97 0.56
N TRP A 127 4.80 9.77 1.72
CA TRP A 127 5.45 9.23 2.90
C TRP A 127 6.03 7.84 2.63
N ILE A 128 5.32 6.98 1.88
CA ILE A 128 5.83 5.67 1.46
C ILE A 128 7.10 5.83 0.63
N GLN A 129 7.06 6.71 -0.38
CA GLN A 129 8.23 6.95 -1.23
C GLN A 129 9.41 7.51 -0.43
N TYR A 130 9.17 8.45 0.48
CA TYR A 130 10.21 8.98 1.36
C TYR A 130 10.85 7.89 2.21
N GLN A 131 10.07 7.01 2.82
CA GLN A 131 10.62 5.94 3.64
C GLN A 131 11.42 4.93 2.81
N LEU A 132 10.94 4.55 1.62
CA LEU A 132 11.69 3.68 0.71
C LEU A 132 12.98 4.34 0.20
N ASP A 133 12.98 5.65 -0.01
CA ASP A 133 14.15 6.41 -0.46
C ASP A 133 15.20 6.60 0.64
N MET A 134 14.79 6.70 1.91
CA MET A 134 15.64 7.19 2.98
C MET A 134 15.99 6.15 4.05
N CYS A 135 15.16 5.12 4.22
CA CYS A 135 15.26 4.15 5.31
C CYS A 135 15.56 2.74 4.79
N ARG A 136 16.29 1.97 5.60
CA ARG A 136 16.59 0.55 5.34
C ARG A 136 16.01 -0.38 6.39
N SER A 137 15.40 0.15 7.43
CA SER A 137 14.89 -0.64 8.55
C SER A 137 13.62 -0.03 9.15
N VAL A 138 12.81 -0.87 9.79
CA VAL A 138 11.64 -0.47 10.58
C VAL A 138 12.01 0.58 11.63
N LYS A 139 13.16 0.41 12.29
CA LYS A 139 13.66 1.36 13.30
C LYS A 139 13.87 2.77 12.72
N GLU A 140 14.46 2.86 11.51
CA GLU A 140 14.70 4.15 10.86
C GLU A 140 13.38 4.80 10.44
N VAL A 141 12.40 4.01 9.95
CA VAL A 141 11.06 4.51 9.61
C VAL A 141 10.37 5.11 10.85
N ILE A 142 10.34 4.39 11.96
CA ILE A 142 9.74 4.89 13.20
C ILE A 142 10.46 6.16 13.70
N ALA A 143 11.79 6.19 13.61
CA ALA A 143 12.58 7.35 14.04
C ALA A 143 12.33 8.60 13.19
N SER A 144 11.84 8.46 11.95
CA SER A 144 11.57 9.62 11.07
C SER A 144 10.38 10.48 11.56
N ASP A 145 9.50 9.95 12.41
CA ASP A 145 8.36 10.70 12.95
C ASP A 145 8.75 11.94 13.73
N LYS A 146 9.95 11.99 14.30
CA LYS A 146 10.45 13.17 15.00
C LYS A 146 10.65 14.40 14.09
N ASP A 147 10.92 14.17 12.80
CA ASP A 147 11.28 15.20 11.83
C ASP A 147 10.16 15.50 10.82
N ILE A 148 9.31 14.49 10.54
CA ILE A 148 8.27 14.59 9.52
C ILE A 148 6.90 14.21 10.07
N ARG A 149 5.85 14.84 9.55
CA ARG A 149 4.46 14.47 9.80
C ARG A 149 3.70 14.29 8.51
N ILE A 150 2.64 13.50 8.54
CA ILE A 150 1.71 13.41 7.42
C ILE A 150 0.77 14.61 7.46
N ASP A 151 0.68 15.31 6.33
CA ASP A 151 -0.31 16.35 6.05
C ASP A 151 -1.38 15.71 5.17
N HIS A 152 -2.53 15.40 5.78
CA HIS A 152 -3.58 14.63 5.11
C HIS A 152 -4.06 15.33 3.85
N TYR A 153 -4.12 14.60 2.73
CA TYR A 153 -4.53 15.15 1.46
C TYR A 153 -5.67 14.37 0.79
N ALA A 154 -5.59 13.04 0.72
CA ALA A 154 -6.54 12.25 -0.06
C ALA A 154 -7.22 11.14 0.74
N LEU A 155 -6.47 10.20 1.33
CA LEU A 155 -7.00 9.03 2.01
C LEU A 155 -6.39 8.84 3.39
N SER A 156 -7.23 8.52 4.36
CA SER A 156 -6.74 8.02 5.64
C SER A 156 -6.24 6.61 5.47
N ILE A 157 -4.97 6.39 5.77
CA ILE A 157 -4.28 5.09 5.59
C ILE A 157 -3.39 4.77 6.77
N HIS A 158 -3.17 3.47 6.98
CA HIS A 158 -2.17 2.93 7.87
C HIS A 158 -1.20 2.05 7.08
N TYR A 159 -0.10 1.66 7.69
CA TYR A 159 0.98 0.99 6.98
C TYR A 159 1.42 -0.28 7.68
N PHE A 160 1.75 -1.31 6.88
CA PHE A 160 2.50 -2.46 7.36
C PHE A 160 3.88 -2.47 6.72
N ILE A 161 4.90 -2.60 7.56
CA ILE A 161 6.29 -2.44 7.18
C ILE A 161 7.07 -3.68 7.62
N THR A 162 8.00 -4.12 6.78
CA THR A 162 8.91 -5.22 7.14
C THR A 162 10.28 -4.97 6.52
N ASP A 163 11.34 -5.24 7.26
CA ASP A 163 12.71 -5.08 6.78
C ASP A 163 13.44 -6.43 6.62
N ARG A 164 14.63 -6.37 6.00
CA ARG A 164 15.47 -7.55 5.76
C ARG A 164 15.98 -8.24 7.03
N PHE A 165 15.86 -7.59 8.17
CA PHE A 165 16.25 -8.16 9.47
C PHE A 165 15.10 -8.94 10.11
N GLY A 166 13.95 -9.02 9.44
CA GLY A 166 12.75 -9.69 9.92
C GLY A 166 11.94 -8.88 10.93
N GLN A 167 12.30 -7.60 11.14
CA GLN A 167 11.51 -6.70 11.98
C GLN A 167 10.27 -6.25 11.18
N SER A 168 9.14 -6.21 11.87
CA SER A 168 7.88 -5.74 11.28
C SER A 168 7.22 -4.69 12.16
N ALA A 169 6.49 -3.78 11.56
CA ALA A 169 5.68 -2.80 12.27
C ALA A 169 4.34 -2.57 11.56
N VAL A 170 3.29 -2.43 12.35
CA VAL A 170 2.06 -1.74 11.97
C VAL A 170 2.19 -0.31 12.44
N ILE A 171 2.01 0.63 11.52
CA ILE A 171 2.03 2.07 11.79
C ILE A 171 0.62 2.61 11.60
N GLU A 172 0.03 3.11 12.66
CA GLU A 172 -1.26 3.79 12.69
C GLU A 172 -1.09 5.22 13.22
N PHE A 173 -2.04 6.09 12.91
CA PHE A 173 -2.08 7.46 13.42
C PHE A 173 -3.34 7.63 14.26
N ILE A 174 -3.16 7.79 15.55
CA ILE A 174 -4.25 7.82 16.54
C ILE A 174 -4.06 9.05 17.43
N GLY A 175 -5.08 9.89 17.52
CA GLY A 175 -5.02 11.12 18.31
C GLY A 175 -3.90 12.06 17.89
N GLY A 176 -3.60 12.13 16.57
CA GLY A 176 -2.54 12.96 16.04
C GLY A 176 -1.11 12.45 16.28
N ARG A 177 -0.94 11.18 16.65
CA ARG A 177 0.37 10.59 16.96
C ARG A 177 0.60 9.32 16.16
N MET A 178 1.83 9.11 15.73
CA MET A 178 2.24 7.81 15.19
C MET A 178 2.25 6.77 16.32
N VAL A 179 1.52 5.69 16.10
CA VAL A 179 1.50 4.50 16.97
C VAL A 179 2.12 3.35 16.19
N ALA A 180 3.29 2.91 16.62
CA ALA A 180 4.01 1.79 16.02
C ALA A 180 3.87 0.53 16.88
N ARG A 181 3.27 -0.52 16.33
CA ARG A 181 3.24 -1.84 16.96
C ARG A 181 4.33 -2.72 16.38
N THR A 182 5.20 -3.22 17.23
CA THR A 182 6.36 -4.05 16.85
C THR A 182 6.52 -5.18 17.85
N ALA A 183 7.26 -6.22 17.52
CA ALA A 183 7.64 -7.32 18.41
C ALA A 183 6.44 -7.79 19.28
N ASP A 184 6.53 -7.69 20.60
CA ASP A 184 5.49 -8.18 21.53
C ASP A 184 4.15 -7.45 21.38
N THR A 185 4.15 -6.21 20.85
CA THR A 185 2.93 -5.46 20.54
C THR A 185 2.34 -5.78 19.18
N LEU A 186 3.01 -6.63 18.37
CA LEU A 186 2.58 -7.14 17.08
C LEU A 186 2.57 -8.68 17.05
N PRO A 187 1.78 -9.35 17.90
CA PRO A 187 1.79 -10.81 18.01
C PRO A 187 1.26 -11.52 16.76
N ILE A 188 0.44 -10.86 15.96
CA ILE A 188 -0.08 -11.34 14.67
C ILE A 188 0.43 -10.40 13.57
N ARG A 189 1.25 -10.94 12.66
CA ARG A 189 1.85 -10.14 11.56
C ARG A 189 0.93 -10.11 10.34
N VAL A 190 -0.28 -9.57 10.56
CA VAL A 190 -1.33 -9.36 9.55
C VAL A 190 -1.91 -7.96 9.78
N LEU A 191 -2.28 -7.27 8.69
CA LEU A 191 -3.01 -6.02 8.75
C LEU A 191 -4.13 -6.04 7.71
N ALA A 192 -5.34 -5.67 8.12
CA ALA A 192 -6.51 -5.41 7.26
C ALA A 192 -6.89 -3.92 7.35
N ASN A 193 -8.10 -3.53 6.98
CA ASN A 193 -8.49 -2.12 6.96
C ASN A 193 -9.04 -1.59 8.30
N SER A 194 -9.44 -2.47 9.22
CA SER A 194 -9.80 -2.09 10.60
C SER A 194 -8.54 -1.68 11.38
N SER A 195 -8.71 -1.04 12.51
CA SER A 195 -7.56 -0.83 13.40
C SER A 195 -6.97 -2.17 13.84
N TYR A 196 -5.67 -2.22 14.03
CA TYR A 196 -4.99 -3.45 14.41
C TYR A 196 -5.53 -4.05 15.72
N ASP A 197 -5.84 -3.19 16.71
CA ASP A 197 -6.36 -3.64 18.01
C ASP A 197 -7.78 -4.22 17.93
N GLU A 198 -8.63 -3.66 17.04
CA GLU A 198 -9.97 -4.22 16.81
C GLU A 198 -9.87 -5.61 16.18
N ASP A 199 -9.07 -5.76 15.12
CA ASP A 199 -8.87 -7.04 14.45
C ASP A 199 -8.24 -8.09 15.39
N LEU A 200 -7.23 -7.71 16.17
CA LEU A 200 -6.60 -8.58 17.16
C LEU A 200 -7.57 -9.01 18.27
N THR A 201 -8.39 -8.09 18.75
CA THR A 201 -9.42 -8.36 19.78
C THR A 201 -10.46 -9.34 19.25
N MET A 202 -10.93 -9.12 18.01
CA MET A 202 -11.90 -10.00 17.36
C MET A 202 -11.31 -11.40 17.12
N PHE A 203 -10.07 -11.48 16.64
CA PHE A 203 -9.37 -12.74 16.44
C PHE A 203 -9.23 -13.54 17.74
N ARG A 204 -8.83 -12.89 18.85
CA ARG A 204 -8.71 -13.53 20.17
C ARG A 204 -10.05 -14.00 20.72
N ARG A 205 -11.12 -13.22 20.52
CA ARG A 205 -12.48 -13.53 20.99
C ARG A 205 -13.10 -14.71 20.26
N LEU A 206 -12.95 -14.76 18.93
CA LEU A 206 -13.57 -15.80 18.13
C LEU A 206 -12.75 -17.10 18.08
N GLY A 207 -11.45 -17.02 18.38
CA GLY A 207 -10.51 -18.13 18.29
C GLY A 207 -10.34 -18.67 16.88
N PRO A 208 -9.39 -19.60 16.65
CA PRO A 208 -9.23 -20.26 15.36
C PRO A 208 -10.39 -21.23 15.12
N LYS A 209 -11.23 -20.94 14.15
CA LYS A 209 -12.27 -21.87 13.66
C LYS A 209 -11.62 -22.85 12.69
N LYS A 210 -11.34 -24.06 13.13
CA LYS A 210 -10.51 -25.04 12.43
C LYS A 210 -10.97 -25.42 10.99
N ASN A 211 -12.23 -25.22 10.60
CA ASN A 211 -12.75 -25.77 9.33
C ASN A 211 -13.69 -24.85 8.55
N ASP A 212 -13.80 -23.57 8.89
CA ASP A 212 -14.71 -22.67 8.15
C ASP A 212 -14.06 -21.31 7.92
N LEU A 213 -13.12 -21.28 6.96
CA LEU A 213 -12.45 -20.03 6.54
C LEU A 213 -13.45 -19.01 5.96
N GLY A 214 -14.55 -19.47 5.38
CA GLY A 214 -15.58 -18.61 4.79
C GLY A 214 -16.38 -17.79 5.80
N ALA A 215 -16.45 -18.24 7.05
CA ALA A 215 -17.14 -17.53 8.16
C ALA A 215 -16.21 -16.64 8.98
N MET A 216 -14.92 -16.59 8.65
CA MET A 216 -13.92 -15.79 9.35
C MET A 216 -13.75 -14.42 8.69
N SER A 217 -13.39 -13.41 9.50
CA SER A 217 -12.87 -12.18 8.94
C SER A 217 -11.59 -12.46 8.14
N ARG A 218 -11.30 -11.64 7.12
CA ARG A 218 -10.09 -11.79 6.29
C ARG A 218 -8.81 -11.74 7.13
N PHE A 219 -8.77 -10.85 8.13
CA PHE A 219 -7.68 -10.81 9.09
C PHE A 219 -7.51 -12.16 9.80
N SER A 220 -8.59 -12.72 10.35
CA SER A 220 -8.55 -13.99 11.08
C SER A 220 -8.14 -15.15 10.19
N CYS A 221 -8.62 -15.18 8.95
CA CYS A 221 -8.24 -16.18 7.95
C CYS A 221 -6.73 -16.09 7.61
N ALA A 222 -6.23 -14.89 7.30
CA ALA A 222 -4.81 -14.68 7.02
C ALA A 222 -3.94 -15.00 8.23
N ALA A 223 -4.35 -14.61 9.45
CA ALA A 223 -3.65 -14.90 10.70
C ALA A 223 -3.53 -16.41 10.94
N GLN A 224 -4.62 -17.14 10.71
CA GLN A 224 -4.63 -18.61 10.86
C GLN A 224 -3.71 -19.27 9.83
N LEU A 225 -3.81 -18.90 8.55
CA LEU A 225 -2.97 -19.47 7.49
C LEU A 225 -1.48 -19.13 7.71
N SER A 226 -1.17 -17.89 8.07
CA SER A 226 0.20 -17.48 8.36
C SER A 226 0.79 -18.23 9.57
N GLY A 227 0.02 -18.42 10.62
CA GLY A 227 0.42 -19.19 11.80
C GLY A 227 0.61 -20.69 11.57
N HIS A 228 0.00 -21.24 10.50
CA HIS A 228 0.15 -22.64 10.10
C HIS A 228 1.17 -22.87 8.97
N PHE A 229 1.93 -21.86 8.59
CA PHE A 229 2.95 -22.01 7.55
C PHE A 229 3.97 -23.08 7.96
N PRO A 230 4.10 -24.20 7.18
CA PRO A 230 4.88 -25.36 7.61
C PRO A 230 6.41 -25.18 7.48
N GLY A 231 6.88 -24.06 6.96
CA GLY A 231 8.32 -23.74 6.83
C GLY A 231 9.10 -24.55 5.79
N ARG A 232 8.53 -25.63 5.24
CA ARG A 232 9.21 -26.59 4.34
C ARG A 232 8.65 -26.58 2.91
N THR A 233 7.69 -25.74 2.60
CA THR A 233 7.06 -25.61 1.29
C THR A 233 7.63 -24.39 0.54
N ASN A 234 7.36 -24.32 -0.78
CA ASN A 234 7.63 -23.10 -1.53
C ASN A 234 6.85 -21.94 -0.92
N VAL A 235 7.54 -21.08 -0.19
CA VAL A 235 6.94 -19.98 0.59
C VAL A 235 6.19 -18.98 -0.30
N VAL A 236 6.68 -18.71 -1.51
CA VAL A 236 6.03 -17.80 -2.47
C VAL A 236 4.70 -18.38 -2.94
N LEU A 237 4.66 -19.68 -3.27
CA LEU A 237 3.42 -20.34 -3.66
C LEU A 237 2.44 -20.38 -2.47
N TYR A 238 2.91 -20.66 -1.26
CA TYR A 238 2.08 -20.64 -0.07
C TYR A 238 1.50 -19.23 0.18
N ALA A 239 2.30 -18.19 -0.04
CA ALA A 239 1.83 -16.80 0.07
C ALA A 239 0.72 -16.51 -0.94
N PHE A 240 0.85 -16.91 -2.22
CA PHE A 240 -0.22 -16.74 -3.21
C PHE A 240 -1.48 -17.52 -2.84
N ASN A 241 -1.35 -18.76 -2.36
CA ASN A 241 -2.51 -19.54 -1.89
C ASN A 241 -3.21 -18.87 -0.70
N THR A 242 -2.45 -18.27 0.21
CA THR A 242 -3.00 -17.47 1.31
C THR A 242 -3.73 -16.23 0.78
N LEU A 243 -3.12 -15.51 -0.18
CA LEU A 243 -3.75 -14.36 -0.84
C LEU A 243 -5.05 -14.74 -1.54
N ASP A 244 -5.10 -15.91 -2.21
CA ASP A 244 -6.32 -16.42 -2.85
C ASP A 244 -7.42 -16.71 -1.82
N ALA A 245 -7.07 -17.34 -0.70
CA ALA A 245 -8.03 -17.68 0.35
C ALA A 245 -8.69 -16.43 0.99
N VAL A 246 -8.02 -15.27 0.91
CA VAL A 246 -8.53 -14.00 1.45
C VAL A 246 -8.84 -12.96 0.36
N ALA A 247 -8.87 -13.36 -0.91
CA ALA A 247 -9.21 -12.47 -2.02
C ALA A 247 -10.70 -12.10 -2.00
N GLN A 248 -11.01 -10.93 -2.53
CA GLN A 248 -12.37 -10.44 -2.73
C GLN A 248 -12.77 -10.51 -4.20
N GLN A 249 -12.84 -11.72 -4.77
CA GLN A 249 -13.25 -11.95 -6.16
C GLN A 249 -12.75 -10.84 -7.12
N ASP A 250 -13.66 -10.20 -7.85
CA ASP A 250 -13.34 -9.15 -8.82
C ASP A 250 -12.83 -7.84 -8.18
N TYR A 251 -12.81 -7.74 -6.86
CA TYR A 251 -12.35 -6.54 -6.15
C TYR A 251 -10.85 -6.57 -5.84
N THR A 252 -10.24 -7.76 -5.68
CA THR A 252 -8.78 -7.93 -5.59
C THR A 252 -8.15 -7.70 -6.96
N LYS A 253 -7.53 -6.53 -7.15
CA LYS A 253 -6.95 -6.12 -8.43
C LYS A 253 -5.53 -6.65 -8.63
N TRP A 254 -4.73 -6.59 -7.58
CA TRP A 254 -3.35 -7.05 -7.62
C TRP A 254 -3.04 -7.94 -6.42
N GLN A 255 -2.21 -8.94 -6.66
CA GLN A 255 -1.60 -9.77 -5.63
C GLN A 255 -0.09 -9.65 -5.75
N ILE A 256 0.57 -9.30 -4.66
CA ILE A 256 1.99 -9.01 -4.62
C ILE A 256 2.61 -9.82 -3.48
N VAL A 257 3.76 -10.45 -3.77
CA VAL A 257 4.54 -11.20 -2.80
C VAL A 257 5.98 -10.71 -2.85
N TYR A 258 6.49 -10.25 -1.72
CA TYR A 258 7.88 -9.82 -1.56
C TYR A 258 8.66 -10.91 -0.84
N ASP A 259 9.61 -11.54 -1.51
CA ASP A 259 10.62 -12.40 -0.89
C ASP A 259 11.81 -11.51 -0.53
N ILE A 260 11.88 -11.15 0.76
CA ILE A 260 12.68 -10.02 1.23
C ILE A 260 14.19 -10.34 1.18
N ALA A 261 14.61 -11.53 1.60
CA ALA A 261 16.01 -11.87 1.70
C ALA A 261 16.72 -11.86 0.32
N PRO A 262 16.19 -12.51 -0.74
CA PRO A 262 16.77 -12.42 -2.07
C PRO A 262 16.39 -11.13 -2.81
N ARG A 263 15.52 -10.28 -2.23
CA ARG A 263 15.00 -9.04 -2.85
C ARG A 263 14.29 -9.31 -4.18
N ARG A 264 13.37 -10.27 -4.16
CA ARG A 264 12.52 -10.64 -5.30
C ARG A 264 11.08 -10.25 -5.03
N ILE A 265 10.41 -9.76 -6.07
CA ILE A 265 8.99 -9.43 -6.04
C ILE A 265 8.29 -10.33 -7.04
N PHE A 266 7.20 -10.92 -6.61
CA PHE A 266 6.31 -11.72 -7.44
C PHE A 266 4.95 -11.06 -7.43
N PHE A 267 4.32 -10.92 -8.60
CA PHE A 267 3.02 -10.28 -8.67
C PHE A 267 2.18 -10.81 -9.81
N ARG A 268 0.87 -10.68 -9.66
CA ARG A 268 -0.12 -10.90 -10.71
C ARG A 268 -1.26 -9.90 -10.56
N SER A 269 -2.06 -9.72 -11.61
CA SER A 269 -3.23 -8.86 -11.57
C SER A 269 -4.49 -9.63 -11.97
N LEU A 270 -5.66 -9.02 -11.72
CA LEU A 270 -6.95 -9.57 -12.14
C LEU A 270 -7.03 -9.80 -13.66
N ARG A 271 -6.32 -8.98 -14.46
CA ARG A 271 -6.28 -9.12 -15.93
C ARG A 271 -5.20 -10.06 -16.43
N SER A 272 -4.15 -10.27 -15.66
CA SER A 272 -3.00 -11.12 -16.02
C SER A 272 -2.65 -12.03 -14.86
N HIS A 273 -3.16 -13.28 -14.93
CA HIS A 273 -3.03 -14.27 -13.84
C HIS A 273 -1.64 -14.91 -13.74
N GLY A 274 -0.81 -14.80 -14.77
CA GLY A 274 0.56 -15.29 -14.74
C GLY A 274 1.39 -14.58 -13.67
N ILE A 275 2.11 -15.35 -12.87
CA ILE A 275 2.98 -14.79 -11.82
C ILE A 275 4.22 -14.22 -12.48
N LYS A 276 4.34 -12.91 -12.45
CA LYS A 276 5.49 -12.13 -12.94
C LYS A 276 6.51 -11.97 -11.82
N THR A 277 7.79 -11.98 -12.20
CA THR A 277 8.91 -11.88 -11.24
C THR A 277 9.78 -10.67 -11.56
N ILE A 278 10.16 -9.95 -10.52
CA ILE A 278 11.17 -8.89 -10.55
C ILE A 278 12.26 -9.26 -9.55
N ASP A 279 13.51 -9.30 -10.02
CA ASP A 279 14.67 -9.41 -9.13
C ASP A 279 15.35 -8.03 -9.06
N LEU A 280 15.43 -7.44 -7.87
CA LEU A 280 16.04 -6.13 -7.71
C LEU A 280 17.52 -6.13 -8.09
N ALA A 281 18.17 -7.29 -8.09
CA ALA A 281 19.55 -7.45 -8.57
C ALA A 281 19.73 -7.15 -10.07
N TRP A 282 18.66 -7.13 -10.86
CA TRP A 282 18.72 -6.72 -12.26
C TRP A 282 19.07 -5.24 -12.44
N PHE A 283 18.81 -4.43 -11.41
CA PHE A 283 18.94 -2.98 -11.46
C PHE A 283 20.17 -2.53 -10.70
N ASN A 284 21.13 -1.95 -11.42
CA ASN A 284 22.23 -1.26 -10.76
C ASN A 284 21.79 0.15 -10.33
N PHE A 285 21.14 0.24 -9.17
CA PHE A 285 20.58 1.49 -8.67
C PHE A 285 21.62 2.62 -8.51
N SER A 286 22.92 2.31 -8.40
CA SER A 286 23.95 3.34 -8.35
C SER A 286 24.22 3.99 -9.73
N GLN A 287 23.83 3.31 -10.82
CA GLN A 287 24.04 3.78 -12.19
C GLN A 287 22.76 4.22 -12.91
N ILE A 288 21.59 3.74 -12.45
CA ILE A 288 20.31 4.16 -13.03
C ILE A 288 20.11 5.66 -12.77
N ARG A 289 19.79 6.41 -13.83
CA ARG A 289 19.52 7.86 -13.76
C ARG A 289 18.08 8.21 -14.07
N ASN A 290 17.35 7.32 -14.75
CA ASN A 290 15.98 7.53 -15.19
C ASN A 290 15.09 6.42 -14.63
N TRP A 291 13.82 6.74 -14.44
CA TRP A 291 12.81 5.76 -14.04
C TRP A 291 12.51 4.79 -15.19
N SER A 292 12.14 3.58 -14.83
CA SER A 292 11.55 2.60 -15.75
C SER A 292 10.17 2.21 -15.28
N ILE A 293 9.27 1.92 -16.21
CA ILE A 293 7.87 1.62 -15.96
C ILE A 293 7.44 0.33 -16.65
N LEU A 294 6.57 -0.43 -15.98
CA LEU A 294 5.88 -1.59 -16.50
C LEU A 294 4.39 -1.47 -16.16
N ASP A 295 3.49 -1.59 -17.13
CA ASP A 295 2.06 -1.73 -16.86
C ASP A 295 1.83 -3.01 -16.05
N ILE A 296 1.18 -2.90 -14.90
CA ILE A 296 0.93 -4.02 -13.98
C ILE A 296 0.09 -5.13 -14.64
N ASN A 297 -0.74 -4.76 -15.63
CA ASN A 297 -1.60 -5.66 -16.39
C ASN A 297 -0.94 -6.26 -17.63
N THR A 298 0.34 -5.95 -17.89
CA THR A 298 1.08 -6.59 -18.98
C THR A 298 0.97 -8.10 -18.84
N ASP A 299 0.53 -8.77 -19.91
CA ASP A 299 0.45 -10.23 -19.93
C ASP A 299 1.83 -10.86 -19.84
N GLY A 300 1.92 -12.01 -19.18
CA GLY A 300 3.18 -12.72 -19.01
C GLY A 300 3.24 -13.56 -17.75
N ASN A 301 4.31 -14.37 -17.69
CA ASN A 301 4.66 -15.23 -16.57
C ASN A 301 6.19 -15.31 -16.47
N GLY A 302 6.75 -15.32 -15.25
CA GLY A 302 8.18 -15.35 -15.01
C GLY A 302 8.84 -13.97 -15.08
N GLU A 303 10.07 -13.92 -15.60
CA GLU A 303 10.93 -12.73 -15.56
C GLU A 303 10.37 -11.58 -16.41
N THR A 304 10.32 -10.38 -15.82
CA THR A 304 9.78 -9.18 -16.48
C THR A 304 10.83 -8.17 -16.92
N ARG A 305 12.13 -8.47 -16.76
CA ARG A 305 13.21 -7.51 -17.00
C ARG A 305 13.10 -6.80 -18.36
N SER A 306 12.81 -7.56 -19.42
CA SER A 306 12.69 -7.03 -20.79
C SER A 306 11.40 -6.27 -21.08
N LEU A 307 10.43 -6.31 -20.17
CA LEU A 307 9.13 -5.66 -20.31
C LEU A 307 9.14 -4.22 -19.80
N PHE A 308 10.13 -3.87 -18.95
CA PHE A 308 10.28 -2.49 -18.49
C PHE A 308 10.67 -1.55 -19.62
N ARG A 309 10.04 -0.39 -19.65
CA ARG A 309 10.28 0.67 -20.63
C ARG A 309 10.75 1.94 -19.93
N PRO A 310 11.49 2.82 -20.62
CA PRO A 310 11.80 4.14 -20.08
C PRO A 310 10.53 4.89 -19.71
N TYR A 311 10.53 5.47 -18.52
CA TYR A 311 9.46 6.36 -18.10
C TYR A 311 9.54 7.68 -18.87
N THR A 312 8.40 8.17 -19.35
CA THR A 312 8.28 9.48 -20.00
C THR A 312 7.11 10.27 -19.39
N PRO A 313 7.12 11.61 -19.45
CA PRO A 313 6.00 12.43 -19.00
C PRO A 313 4.66 12.04 -19.66
N ASP A 314 4.67 11.69 -20.96
CA ASP A 314 3.47 11.28 -21.70
C ASP A 314 2.89 9.96 -21.18
N VAL A 315 3.75 9.00 -20.84
CA VAL A 315 3.32 7.72 -20.26
C VAL A 315 2.66 7.97 -18.89
N ASN A 316 3.25 8.84 -18.09
CA ASN A 316 2.69 9.21 -16.80
C ASN A 316 1.34 9.94 -16.92
N SER A 317 1.25 10.92 -17.83
CA SER A 317 0.01 11.66 -18.05
C SER A 317 -1.14 10.74 -18.47
N ARG A 318 -0.87 9.82 -19.40
CA ARG A 318 -1.87 8.81 -19.80
C ARG A 318 -2.32 7.94 -18.64
N LEU A 319 -1.39 7.43 -17.84
CA LEU A 319 -1.74 6.61 -16.67
C LEU A 319 -2.66 7.38 -15.70
N ILE A 320 -2.35 8.66 -15.44
CA ILE A 320 -3.18 9.52 -14.59
C ILE A 320 -4.58 9.69 -15.19
N ASP A 321 -4.67 10.05 -16.48
CA ASP A 321 -5.94 10.31 -17.15
C ASP A 321 -6.82 9.07 -17.18
N ASP A 322 -6.24 7.92 -17.53
CA ASP A 322 -6.94 6.63 -17.59
C ASP A 322 -7.45 6.21 -16.21
N CYS A 323 -6.63 6.36 -15.16
CA CYS A 323 -7.04 6.05 -13.79
C CYS A 323 -8.16 6.97 -13.30
N LEU A 324 -8.05 8.28 -13.53
CA LEU A 324 -9.10 9.23 -13.14
C LEU A 324 -10.42 8.96 -13.88
N ALA A 325 -10.35 8.66 -15.18
CA ALA A 325 -11.53 8.28 -15.97
C ALA A 325 -12.18 6.98 -15.46
N ALA A 326 -11.36 5.98 -15.11
CA ALA A 326 -11.84 4.71 -14.58
C ALA A 326 -12.51 4.87 -13.21
N ILE A 327 -11.95 5.70 -12.31
CA ILE A 327 -12.56 6.01 -11.01
C ILE A 327 -13.88 6.73 -11.19
N LYS A 328 -13.95 7.73 -12.07
CA LYS A 328 -15.20 8.42 -12.37
C LYS A 328 -16.27 7.44 -12.87
N LYS A 329 -15.89 6.48 -13.72
CA LYS A 329 -16.80 5.46 -14.26
C LYS A 329 -17.25 4.45 -13.19
N SER A 330 -16.43 4.18 -12.18
CA SER A 330 -16.76 3.21 -11.13
C SER A 330 -17.89 3.65 -10.20
N GLY A 331 -18.28 4.92 -10.23
CA GLY A 331 -19.36 5.48 -9.42
C GLY A 331 -19.07 5.52 -7.92
N ILE A 332 -17.84 5.21 -7.51
CA ILE A 332 -17.45 5.32 -6.10
C ILE A 332 -17.40 6.81 -5.76
N PRO A 333 -18.11 7.24 -4.71
CA PRO A 333 -17.98 8.59 -4.21
C PRO A 333 -16.62 8.77 -3.51
N MET A 334 -15.56 8.63 -4.28
CA MET A 334 -14.25 9.05 -3.84
C MET A 334 -14.13 10.54 -4.12
N ALA A 335 -13.72 11.27 -3.11
CA ALA A 335 -13.41 12.69 -3.21
C ALA A 335 -12.14 12.94 -4.04
N ILE A 336 -11.98 12.28 -5.21
CA ILE A 336 -11.01 12.71 -6.19
C ILE A 336 -11.64 13.87 -6.94
N GLN A 337 -11.47 15.04 -6.38
CA GLN A 337 -11.82 16.30 -7.01
C GLN A 337 -10.86 16.57 -8.19
N PRO A 338 -11.20 17.38 -9.17
CA PRO A 338 -10.32 17.80 -10.26
C PRO A 338 -8.94 18.27 -9.77
N GLU A 339 -8.89 18.91 -8.61
CA GLU A 339 -7.67 19.39 -7.94
C GLU A 339 -6.69 18.26 -7.60
N HIS A 340 -7.19 17.05 -7.33
CA HIS A 340 -6.33 15.88 -7.09
C HIS A 340 -5.59 15.44 -8.34
N GLY A 341 -6.18 15.61 -9.52
CA GLY A 341 -5.49 15.37 -10.79
C GLY A 341 -4.31 16.32 -11.01
N GLU A 342 -4.49 17.60 -10.70
CA GLU A 342 -3.41 18.60 -10.75
C GLU A 342 -2.32 18.29 -9.70
N PHE A 343 -2.73 17.94 -8.47
CA PHE A 343 -1.81 17.48 -7.43
C PHE A 343 -0.92 16.34 -7.92
N ILE A 344 -1.51 15.28 -8.46
CA ILE A 344 -0.80 14.09 -8.91
C ILE A 344 0.25 14.44 -9.98
N ARG A 345 -0.06 15.39 -10.89
CA ARG A 345 0.89 15.90 -11.90
C ARG A 345 2.01 16.72 -11.27
N THR A 346 1.67 17.64 -10.38
CA THR A 346 2.62 18.53 -9.71
C THR A 346 3.64 17.77 -8.85
N VAL A 347 3.24 16.68 -8.19
CA VAL A 347 4.15 15.82 -7.41
C VAL A 347 5.33 15.34 -8.26
N VAL A 348 5.05 14.92 -9.49
CA VAL A 348 6.08 14.40 -10.41
C VAL A 348 7.07 15.49 -10.82
N GLU A 349 6.59 16.70 -11.09
CA GLU A 349 7.41 17.84 -11.51
C GLU A 349 8.41 18.28 -10.44
N LYS A 350 8.05 18.11 -9.17
CA LYS A 350 8.90 18.44 -8.00
C LYS A 350 10.00 17.41 -7.70
N CYS A 351 10.11 16.36 -8.50
CA CYS A 351 11.06 15.28 -8.33
C CYS A 351 11.96 15.16 -9.57
N GLN A 352 13.19 15.66 -9.45
CA GLN A 352 14.13 15.74 -10.56
C GLN A 352 15.44 14.99 -10.23
N PRO A 353 16.07 14.31 -11.21
CA PRO A 353 17.41 13.77 -11.04
C PRO A 353 18.40 14.89 -10.63
N GLU A 354 19.42 14.54 -9.86
CA GLU A 354 20.52 15.49 -9.69
C GLU A 354 21.13 15.79 -11.05
N SER A 355 21.18 17.08 -11.41
CA SER A 355 21.92 17.46 -12.59
C SER A 355 23.38 17.06 -12.37
N THR A 356 23.91 16.18 -13.22
CA THR A 356 25.36 15.99 -13.35
C THR A 356 25.94 17.29 -13.92
N THR A 357 26.10 18.29 -13.08
CA THR A 357 27.09 19.33 -13.35
C THR A 357 28.44 18.65 -13.16
N GLU A 358 29.08 18.32 -14.27
CA GLU A 358 30.48 17.99 -14.33
C GLU A 358 31.26 18.98 -13.47
N LYS A 359 31.98 18.43 -12.48
CA LYS A 359 33.09 19.10 -11.84
C LYS A 359 34.38 18.63 -12.50
#